data_b13bdad3e6a84c3986192200c6e9c94b
#
_entry.id   b13bdad3e6a84c3986192200c6e9c94b
#
_cell.length_a   1.000
_cell.length_b   1.000
_cell.length_c   1.000
_cell.angle_alpha   90.00
_cell.angle_beta   90.00
_cell.angle_gamma   90.00
#
_symmetry.space_group_name_H-M   'P 1'
#
loop_
_entity.id
_entity.type
_entity.pdbx_description
1 polymer ?
#
loop_
_entity_poly.entity_id
_entity_poly.type
_entity_poly.pdbx_seq_one_letter_code
_entity_poly.pdbx_strand_id
1 'polypeptide(L)'
;MSELTKFLPSYVGSKAYWARALDRYRGRNFVEFFAGSAVLSANLAGQAVLNDSDPFLHKYFLEYESQPIVETFTGDDYFTRRSQEDWWRWLYYLQKMCFSGVYRHSKNGYNVPIKPEYKSKPARLKDDIERSIGRFRELDPVLLNLDYLKVPMPWRPDIAILDPPYESKKAAYNAPPFDYGQYWDFVHKCIGLFRVVIVFDWDKNMRKHLPGHSYETRNMRVNGKYKGAKEAMCVIDNDNPA
;
A
#
# COMPACT_ATOMS: atom_id res chain seq x y z
N MET A 1 -19.81 -0.06 -11.63
CA MET A 1 -18.34 0.02 -11.45
C MET A 1 -17.92 -1.24 -10.73
N SER A 2 -16.98 -2.00 -11.28
CA SER A 2 -16.41 -3.16 -10.59
C SER A 2 -15.76 -2.72 -9.28
N GLU A 3 -16.00 -3.47 -8.23
CA GLU A 3 -15.35 -3.25 -6.95
C GLU A 3 -13.83 -3.44 -7.08
N LEU A 4 -13.04 -2.56 -6.46
CA LEU A 4 -11.58 -2.67 -6.51
C LEU A 4 -11.12 -3.91 -5.76
N THR A 5 -10.24 -4.68 -6.38
CA THR A 5 -9.53 -5.78 -5.72
C THR A 5 -8.56 -5.22 -4.68
N LYS A 6 -8.51 -5.82 -3.51
CA LYS A 6 -7.68 -5.37 -2.39
C LYS A 6 -6.91 -6.54 -1.82
N PHE A 7 -5.61 -6.52 -1.96
CA PHE A 7 -4.76 -7.50 -1.28
C PHE A 7 -4.73 -7.28 0.25
N LEU A 8 -4.99 -6.04 0.69
CA LEU A 8 -5.29 -5.68 2.08
C LEU A 8 -6.56 -4.81 2.12
N PRO A 9 -7.63 -5.19 2.84
CA PRO A 9 -8.96 -4.57 2.70
C PRO A 9 -9.08 -3.17 3.29
N SER A 10 -8.22 -2.81 4.24
CA SER A 10 -8.36 -1.56 5.02
C SER A 10 -7.00 -1.03 5.46
N TYR A 11 -6.11 -0.69 4.53
CA TYR A 11 -4.76 -0.21 4.83
C TYR A 11 -4.72 1.31 4.92
N VAL A 12 -4.17 1.86 6.02
CA VAL A 12 -3.96 3.32 6.17
C VAL A 12 -2.97 3.81 5.12
N GLY A 13 -3.36 4.82 4.37
CA GLY A 13 -2.55 5.33 3.26
C GLY A 13 -2.81 4.62 1.92
N SER A 14 -3.74 3.64 1.88
CA SER A 14 -4.11 2.97 0.62
C SER A 14 -4.46 3.98 -0.48
N LYS A 15 -3.91 3.78 -1.67
CA LYS A 15 -4.10 4.61 -2.85
C LYS A 15 -5.33 4.23 -3.69
N ALA A 16 -6.27 3.46 -3.12
CA ALA A 16 -7.50 3.04 -3.81
C ALA A 16 -8.28 4.19 -4.45
N TYR A 17 -8.29 5.36 -3.81
CA TYR A 17 -8.91 6.57 -4.34
C TYR A 17 -8.34 6.98 -5.70
N TRP A 18 -7.03 6.80 -5.89
CA TRP A 18 -6.30 7.24 -7.06
C TRP A 18 -6.34 6.25 -8.23
N ALA A 19 -6.76 4.99 -7.98
CA ALA A 19 -6.76 3.95 -9.00
C ALA A 19 -7.53 4.35 -10.28
N ARG A 20 -8.64 5.10 -10.12
CA ARG A 20 -9.43 5.56 -11.26
C ARG A 20 -8.72 6.62 -12.10
N ALA A 21 -8.03 7.58 -11.45
CA ALA A 21 -7.28 8.62 -12.14
C ALA A 21 -6.11 8.05 -12.94
N LEU A 22 -5.60 6.89 -12.51
CA LEU A 22 -4.47 6.19 -13.10
C LEU A 22 -4.90 5.09 -14.09
N ASP A 23 -6.19 4.97 -14.43
CA ASP A 23 -6.70 3.88 -15.30
C ASP A 23 -6.08 3.87 -16.70
N ARG A 24 -5.60 5.01 -17.19
CA ARG A 24 -4.87 5.13 -18.45
C ARG A 24 -3.56 4.32 -18.50
N TYR A 25 -3.04 3.91 -17.36
CA TYR A 25 -1.84 3.09 -17.22
C TYR A 25 -2.13 1.60 -17.02
N ARG A 26 -3.39 1.19 -17.15
CA ARG A 26 -3.79 -0.22 -17.01
C ARG A 26 -3.04 -1.13 -17.98
N GLY A 27 -2.61 -2.28 -17.50
CA GLY A 27 -1.86 -3.29 -18.25
C GLY A 27 -0.37 -3.01 -18.39
N ARG A 28 0.14 -1.88 -17.85
CA ARG A 28 1.57 -1.56 -17.84
C ARG A 28 2.30 -2.29 -16.70
N ASN A 29 3.64 -2.28 -16.75
CA ASN A 29 4.48 -2.90 -15.73
C ASN A 29 4.78 -1.89 -14.60
N PHE A 30 4.44 -2.25 -13.38
CA PHE A 30 4.57 -1.39 -12.20
C PHE A 30 5.71 -1.84 -11.30
N VAL A 31 6.41 -0.88 -10.71
CA VAL A 31 7.34 -1.09 -9.59
C VAL A 31 6.84 -0.24 -8.42
N GLU A 32 6.31 -0.88 -7.38
CA GLU A 32 5.95 -0.21 -6.13
C GLU A 32 7.12 -0.33 -5.15
N PHE A 33 7.81 0.78 -4.88
CA PHE A 33 8.96 0.81 -3.97
C PHE A 33 8.58 0.75 -2.50
N PHE A 34 7.32 1.08 -2.19
CA PHE A 34 6.67 1.05 -0.89
C PHE A 34 5.29 0.43 -1.08
N ALA A 35 5.24 -0.87 -1.25
CA ALA A 35 4.03 -1.54 -1.75
C ALA A 35 2.83 -1.40 -0.80
N GLY A 36 3.05 -1.42 0.52
CA GLY A 36 1.96 -1.33 1.49
C GLY A 36 0.82 -2.29 1.16
N SER A 37 -0.33 -1.75 0.74
CA SER A 37 -1.48 -2.57 0.33
C SER A 37 -1.43 -3.07 -1.11
N ALA A 38 -0.47 -2.61 -1.92
CA ALA A 38 -0.32 -2.88 -3.35
C ALA A 38 -1.62 -2.68 -4.16
N VAL A 39 -2.50 -1.78 -3.74
CA VAL A 39 -3.83 -1.62 -4.33
C VAL A 39 -3.80 -1.11 -5.77
N LEU A 40 -2.77 -0.33 -6.14
CA LEU A 40 -2.61 0.14 -7.52
C LEU A 40 -2.21 -1.01 -8.43
N SER A 41 -1.20 -1.79 -8.06
CA SER A 41 -0.79 -2.98 -8.82
C SER A 41 -1.90 -4.01 -8.89
N ALA A 42 -2.63 -4.26 -7.82
CA ALA A 42 -3.77 -5.18 -7.79
C ALA A 42 -4.83 -4.85 -8.85
N ASN A 43 -5.02 -3.57 -9.17
CA ASN A 43 -6.10 -3.14 -10.06
C ASN A 43 -5.63 -2.71 -11.45
N LEU A 44 -4.39 -2.29 -11.61
CA LEU A 44 -3.93 -1.65 -12.84
C LEU A 44 -2.78 -2.40 -13.53
N ALA A 45 -1.88 -3.04 -12.77
CA ALA A 45 -0.68 -3.60 -13.37
C ALA A 45 -0.96 -4.83 -14.26
N GLY A 46 -0.22 -4.94 -15.38
CA GLY A 46 -0.08 -6.16 -16.16
C GLY A 46 0.95 -7.10 -15.52
N GLN A 47 2.06 -6.52 -15.04
CA GLN A 47 3.08 -7.17 -14.20
C GLN A 47 3.47 -6.22 -13.08
N ALA A 48 3.95 -6.74 -11.95
CA ALA A 48 4.36 -5.92 -10.83
C ALA A 48 5.62 -6.44 -10.13
N VAL A 49 6.43 -5.48 -9.68
CA VAL A 49 7.43 -5.67 -8.63
C VAL A 49 6.89 -4.97 -7.38
N LEU A 50 6.69 -5.72 -6.31
CA LEU A 50 6.18 -5.21 -5.04
C LEU A 50 7.31 -5.27 -4.02
N ASN A 51 7.83 -4.12 -3.63
CA ASN A 51 8.84 -4.00 -2.58
C ASN A 51 8.25 -3.34 -1.35
N ASP A 52 8.52 -3.91 -0.19
CA ASP A 52 8.29 -3.25 1.09
C ASP A 52 9.38 -3.67 2.08
N SER A 53 9.86 -2.73 2.89
CA SER A 53 10.89 -3.03 3.89
C SER A 53 10.34 -3.75 5.14
N ASP A 54 9.02 -3.79 5.33
CA ASP A 54 8.40 -4.53 6.44
C ASP A 54 8.44 -6.04 6.18
N PRO A 55 9.17 -6.83 7.02
CA PRO A 55 9.33 -8.25 6.80
C PRO A 55 8.05 -9.06 6.99
N PHE A 56 7.08 -8.57 7.79
CA PHE A 56 5.81 -9.27 7.98
C PHE A 56 4.85 -9.04 6.81
N LEU A 57 4.89 -7.84 6.22
CA LEU A 57 4.14 -7.57 5.01
C LEU A 57 4.69 -8.38 3.84
N HIS A 58 6.01 -8.51 3.75
CA HIS A 58 6.64 -9.39 2.76
C HIS A 58 6.24 -10.87 2.96
N LYS A 59 6.30 -11.39 4.19
CA LYS A 59 5.82 -12.76 4.52
C LYS A 59 4.37 -12.95 4.15
N TYR A 60 3.52 -11.96 4.42
CA TYR A 60 2.12 -11.97 4.06
C TYR A 60 1.92 -12.15 2.55
N PHE A 61 2.66 -11.41 1.73
CA PHE A 61 2.61 -11.56 0.28
C PHE A 61 3.22 -12.86 -0.23
N LEU A 62 4.32 -13.34 0.35
CA LEU A 62 4.90 -14.64 -0.01
C LEU A 62 3.92 -15.80 0.20
N GLU A 63 3.11 -15.74 1.25
CA GLU A 63 2.11 -16.75 1.60
C GLU A 63 0.70 -16.37 1.13
N TYR A 64 0.57 -15.41 0.21
CA TYR A 64 -0.73 -14.84 -0.14
C TYR A 64 -1.72 -15.87 -0.68
N GLU A 65 -1.26 -16.80 -1.51
CA GLU A 65 -2.11 -17.84 -2.10
C GLU A 65 -2.54 -18.91 -1.10
N SER A 66 -1.82 -19.05 0.00
CA SER A 66 -2.09 -20.03 1.07
C SER A 66 -2.76 -19.40 2.30
N GLN A 67 -3.32 -18.18 2.16
CA GLN A 67 -4.02 -17.53 3.27
C GLN A 67 -5.22 -18.37 3.74
N PRO A 68 -5.50 -18.37 5.05
CA PRO A 68 -6.67 -19.02 5.58
C PRO A 68 -7.96 -18.44 4.97
N ILE A 69 -8.84 -19.30 4.48
CA ILE A 69 -10.17 -18.92 4.00
C ILE A 69 -11.19 -19.52 4.95
N VAL A 70 -11.90 -18.67 5.70
CA VAL A 70 -12.93 -19.07 6.64
C VAL A 70 -14.25 -18.37 6.33
N GLU A 71 -15.36 -19.04 6.54
CA GLU A 71 -16.72 -18.48 6.31
C GLU A 71 -16.98 -17.26 7.19
N THR A 72 -16.53 -17.33 8.43
CA THR A 72 -16.71 -16.27 9.42
C THR A 72 -15.44 -16.11 10.25
N PHE A 73 -15.10 -14.87 10.57
CA PHE A 73 -14.00 -14.54 11.47
C PHE A 73 -14.54 -13.63 12.59
N THR A 74 -14.46 -14.10 13.83
CA THR A 74 -15.09 -13.47 14.98
C THR A 74 -14.17 -12.50 15.73
N GLY A 75 -14.72 -11.81 16.73
CA GLY A 75 -13.92 -11.01 17.67
C GLY A 75 -12.94 -11.87 18.48
N ASP A 76 -13.34 -13.09 18.86
CA ASP A 76 -12.46 -14.01 19.60
C ASP A 76 -11.33 -14.52 18.71
N ASP A 77 -11.61 -14.82 17.43
CA ASP A 77 -10.57 -15.13 16.44
C ASP A 77 -9.59 -13.98 16.31
N TYR A 78 -10.09 -12.71 16.24
CA TYR A 78 -9.24 -11.53 16.18
C TYR A 78 -8.25 -11.48 17.34
N PHE A 79 -8.73 -11.67 18.57
CA PHE A 79 -7.86 -11.62 19.76
C PHE A 79 -6.90 -12.79 19.85
N THR A 80 -7.32 -13.98 19.40
CA THR A 80 -6.49 -15.19 19.37
C THR A 80 -5.40 -15.08 18.29
N ARG A 81 -5.80 -14.80 17.06
CA ARG A 81 -4.89 -14.83 15.89
C ARG A 81 -3.88 -13.72 15.90
N ARG A 82 -4.24 -12.51 16.37
CA ARG A 82 -3.33 -11.35 16.38
C ARG A 82 -2.07 -11.52 17.21
N SER A 83 -2.06 -12.43 18.19
CA SER A 83 -0.95 -12.70 19.11
C SER A 83 -0.21 -14.00 18.80
N GLN A 84 -0.60 -14.74 17.78
CA GLN A 84 0.10 -15.95 17.34
C GLN A 84 1.42 -15.60 16.62
N GLU A 85 2.35 -16.53 16.60
CA GLU A 85 3.62 -16.35 15.92
C GLU A 85 3.44 -16.07 14.43
N ASP A 86 2.44 -16.72 13.81
CA ASP A 86 2.11 -16.62 12.39
C ASP A 86 0.94 -15.64 12.09
N TRP A 87 0.76 -14.61 12.93
CA TRP A 87 -0.34 -13.65 12.83
C TRP A 87 -0.47 -12.99 11.45
N TRP A 88 0.60 -12.82 10.69
CA TRP A 88 0.58 -12.22 9.34
C TRP A 88 -0.27 -13.03 8.36
N ARG A 89 -0.44 -14.35 8.53
CA ARG A 89 -1.32 -15.19 7.70
C ARG A 89 -2.78 -14.78 7.82
N TRP A 90 -3.16 -14.17 8.93
CA TRP A 90 -4.50 -13.68 9.23
C TRP A 90 -4.67 -12.18 8.93
N LEU A 91 -3.66 -11.56 8.32
CA LEU A 91 -3.59 -10.10 8.18
C LEU A 91 -4.79 -9.53 7.42
N TYR A 92 -5.36 -10.26 6.45
CA TYR A 92 -6.57 -9.82 5.75
C TYR A 92 -7.74 -9.56 6.70
N TYR A 93 -8.01 -10.51 7.59
CA TYR A 93 -9.07 -10.39 8.60
C TYR A 93 -8.74 -9.34 9.65
N LEU A 94 -7.52 -9.35 10.16
CA LEU A 94 -7.05 -8.41 11.16
C LEU A 94 -7.15 -6.97 10.64
N GLN A 95 -6.77 -6.71 9.40
CA GLN A 95 -6.88 -5.40 8.76
C GLN A 95 -8.34 -4.98 8.53
N LYS A 96 -9.22 -5.88 8.14
CA LYS A 96 -10.64 -5.56 7.98
C LYS A 96 -11.29 -5.14 9.29
N MET A 97 -10.97 -5.84 10.36
CA MET A 97 -11.61 -5.67 11.66
C MET A 97 -10.92 -4.64 12.56
N CYS A 98 -9.69 -4.22 12.25
CA CYS A 98 -8.96 -3.27 13.07
C CYS A 98 -9.50 -1.84 12.97
N PHE A 99 -9.28 -1.04 14.00
CA PHE A 99 -9.65 0.36 14.03
C PHE A 99 -8.92 1.16 12.95
N SER A 100 -9.68 1.86 12.10
CA SER A 100 -9.20 2.78 11.06
C SER A 100 -8.19 2.19 10.05
N GLY A 101 -8.10 0.87 9.91
CA GLY A 101 -7.16 0.23 8.98
C GLY A 101 -5.68 0.46 9.33
N VAL A 102 -5.39 0.77 10.61
CA VAL A 102 -4.02 0.97 11.08
C VAL A 102 -3.23 -0.33 10.95
N TYR A 103 -2.04 -0.26 10.36
CA TYR A 103 -1.09 -1.36 10.34
C TYR A 103 -0.03 -1.12 11.42
N ARG A 104 -0.03 -1.91 12.45
CA ARG A 104 0.91 -1.81 13.55
C ARG A 104 1.10 -3.16 14.24
N HIS A 105 2.34 -3.53 14.48
CA HIS A 105 2.71 -4.74 15.20
C HIS A 105 3.84 -4.48 16.20
N SER A 106 4.10 -5.43 17.06
CA SER A 106 5.18 -5.46 18.03
C SER A 106 5.74 -6.88 18.12
N LYS A 107 6.70 -7.11 19.01
CA LYS A 107 7.20 -8.47 19.30
C LYS A 107 6.10 -9.45 19.73
N ASN A 108 4.96 -8.94 20.20
CA ASN A 108 3.82 -9.74 20.65
C ASN A 108 2.72 -9.88 19.57
N GLY A 109 3.02 -9.60 18.31
CA GLY A 109 2.10 -9.70 17.18
C GLY A 109 1.40 -8.39 16.81
N TYR A 110 0.26 -8.49 16.13
CA TYR A 110 -0.54 -7.37 15.66
C TYR A 110 -1.27 -6.67 16.81
N ASN A 111 -1.02 -5.37 17.02
CA ASN A 111 -1.42 -4.68 18.24
C ASN A 111 -2.41 -3.51 18.04
N VAL A 112 -3.27 -3.59 17.02
CA VAL A 112 -4.31 -2.58 16.78
C VAL A 112 -5.62 -2.98 17.48
N PRO A 113 -6.40 -2.03 18.04
CA PRO A 113 -7.72 -2.34 18.59
C PRO A 113 -8.71 -2.80 17.52
N ILE A 114 -9.61 -3.68 17.89
CA ILE A 114 -10.74 -4.09 17.04
C ILE A 114 -11.78 -2.97 16.95
N LYS A 115 -12.47 -2.84 15.81
CA LYS A 115 -13.64 -1.96 15.67
C LYS A 115 -14.80 -2.45 16.55
N PRO A 116 -15.56 -1.55 17.19
CA PRO A 116 -16.66 -1.93 18.08
C PRO A 116 -17.67 -2.88 17.47
N GLU A 117 -18.02 -2.67 16.19
CA GLU A 117 -19.01 -3.51 15.48
C GLU A 117 -18.59 -4.97 15.35
N TYR A 118 -17.30 -5.26 15.24
CA TYR A 118 -16.77 -6.62 15.12
C TYR A 118 -16.55 -7.33 16.46
N LYS A 119 -16.83 -6.68 17.57
CA LYS A 119 -16.87 -7.37 18.88
C LYS A 119 -18.08 -8.32 19.00
N SER A 120 -19.16 -8.02 18.29
CA SER A 120 -20.40 -8.80 18.34
C SER A 120 -20.85 -9.38 17.00
N LYS A 121 -20.27 -8.91 15.88
CA LYS A 121 -20.60 -9.36 14.53
C LYS A 121 -19.37 -9.95 13.85
N PRO A 122 -19.46 -11.17 13.29
CA PRO A 122 -18.34 -11.74 12.55
C PRO A 122 -18.12 -11.01 11.23
N ALA A 123 -16.88 -11.01 10.76
CA ALA A 123 -16.55 -10.64 9.38
C ALA A 123 -16.79 -11.85 8.45
N ARG A 124 -17.38 -11.58 7.29
CA ARG A 124 -17.57 -12.55 6.21
C ARG A 124 -16.80 -12.04 5.00
N LEU A 125 -15.69 -12.68 4.69
CA LEU A 125 -14.70 -12.17 3.73
C LEU A 125 -14.25 -13.23 2.72
N LYS A 126 -14.85 -14.40 2.72
CA LYS A 126 -14.46 -15.53 1.88
C LYS A 126 -14.36 -15.12 0.42
N ASP A 127 -15.45 -14.61 -0.16
CA ASP A 127 -15.51 -14.25 -1.58
C ASP A 127 -14.49 -13.15 -1.94
N ASP A 128 -14.28 -12.20 -1.02
CA ASP A 128 -13.29 -11.11 -1.22
C ASP A 128 -11.87 -11.65 -1.24
N ILE A 129 -11.57 -12.60 -0.35
CA ILE A 129 -10.23 -13.23 -0.27
C ILE A 129 -10.02 -14.12 -1.50
N GLU A 130 -10.97 -14.98 -1.86
CA GLU A 130 -10.86 -15.86 -3.04
C GLU A 130 -10.62 -15.05 -4.32
N ARG A 131 -11.40 -13.97 -4.52
CA ARG A 131 -11.22 -13.05 -5.65
C ARG A 131 -9.84 -12.40 -5.65
N SER A 132 -9.37 -11.96 -4.49
CA SER A 132 -8.07 -11.29 -4.39
C SER A 132 -6.90 -12.26 -4.55
N ILE A 133 -7.02 -13.51 -4.08
CA ILE A 133 -6.04 -14.57 -4.35
C ILE A 133 -5.99 -14.88 -5.85
N GLY A 134 -7.14 -15.01 -6.52
CA GLY A 134 -7.19 -15.19 -7.97
C GLY A 134 -6.43 -14.08 -8.71
N ARG A 135 -6.68 -12.82 -8.35
CA ARG A 135 -5.99 -11.68 -8.96
C ARG A 135 -4.49 -11.64 -8.64
N PHE A 136 -4.09 -12.01 -7.44
CA PHE A 136 -2.68 -12.08 -7.06
C PHE A 136 -1.94 -13.12 -7.91
N ARG A 137 -2.56 -14.29 -8.09
CA ARG A 137 -2.03 -15.37 -8.95
C ARG A 137 -1.91 -14.94 -10.42
N GLU A 138 -2.92 -14.23 -10.95
CA GLU A 138 -2.86 -13.69 -12.31
C GLU A 138 -1.74 -12.65 -12.48
N LEU A 139 -1.51 -11.82 -11.46
CA LEU A 139 -0.48 -10.79 -11.47
C LEU A 139 0.92 -11.40 -11.36
N ASP A 140 1.07 -12.50 -10.63
CA ASP A 140 2.34 -13.20 -10.35
C ASP A 140 3.48 -12.22 -10.02
N PRO A 141 3.36 -11.40 -8.96
CA PRO A 141 4.29 -10.31 -8.74
C PRO A 141 5.65 -10.78 -8.25
N VAL A 142 6.71 -10.12 -8.68
CA VAL A 142 8.01 -10.25 -8.04
C VAL A 142 7.97 -9.58 -6.67
N LEU A 143 8.26 -10.33 -5.61
CA LEU A 143 8.20 -9.85 -4.23
C LEU A 143 9.61 -9.56 -3.69
N LEU A 144 9.81 -8.37 -3.15
CA LEU A 144 11.08 -7.94 -2.56
C LEU A 144 10.88 -7.44 -1.13
N ASN A 145 11.87 -7.68 -0.27
CA ASN A 145 11.95 -7.12 1.08
C ASN A 145 13.27 -6.37 1.24
N LEU A 146 13.38 -5.24 0.60
CA LEU A 146 14.59 -4.46 0.53
C LEU A 146 14.35 -3.01 0.96
N ASP A 147 15.40 -2.34 1.40
CA ASP A 147 15.44 -0.89 1.38
C ASP A 147 15.20 -0.39 -0.06
N TYR A 148 14.35 0.64 -0.23
CA TYR A 148 13.97 1.14 -1.56
C TYR A 148 15.15 1.52 -2.44
N LEU A 149 16.27 1.96 -1.84
CA LEU A 149 17.51 2.29 -2.53
C LEU A 149 18.24 1.08 -3.12
N LYS A 150 17.94 -0.12 -2.60
CA LYS A 150 18.57 -1.39 -2.99
C LYS A 150 17.71 -2.20 -3.95
N VAL A 151 16.51 -1.72 -4.25
CA VAL A 151 15.64 -2.39 -5.22
C VAL A 151 16.33 -2.40 -6.58
N PRO A 152 16.53 -3.58 -7.21
CA PRO A 152 17.10 -3.66 -8.54
C PRO A 152 16.22 -2.91 -9.52
N MET A 153 16.81 -1.99 -10.28
CA MET A 153 16.06 -1.30 -11.34
C MET A 153 15.81 -2.29 -12.47
N PRO A 154 14.54 -2.54 -12.80
CA PRO A 154 14.21 -3.49 -13.86
C PRO A 154 14.72 -2.97 -15.22
N TRP A 155 14.99 -3.91 -16.12
CA TRP A 155 15.31 -3.57 -17.49
C TRP A 155 14.04 -3.04 -18.18
N ARG A 156 14.02 -1.76 -18.57
CA ARG A 156 12.89 -1.05 -19.17
C ARG A 156 11.68 -0.96 -18.22
N PRO A 157 11.81 -0.32 -17.08
CA PRO A 157 10.68 -0.10 -16.18
C PRO A 157 9.68 0.85 -16.81
N ASP A 158 8.39 0.46 -16.82
CA ASP A 158 7.34 1.34 -17.33
C ASP A 158 7.00 2.40 -16.29
N ILE A 159 6.57 1.99 -15.12
CA ILE A 159 5.97 2.87 -14.11
C ILE A 159 6.60 2.64 -12.74
N ALA A 160 7.15 3.70 -12.16
CA ALA A 160 7.54 3.73 -10.75
C ALA A 160 6.42 4.31 -9.90
N ILE A 161 6.07 3.65 -8.79
CA ILE A 161 5.16 4.16 -7.77
C ILE A 161 5.95 4.41 -6.49
N LEU A 162 5.92 5.65 -6.02
CA LEU A 162 6.66 6.16 -4.88
C LEU A 162 5.68 6.71 -3.84
N ASP A 163 5.38 5.93 -2.81
CA ASP A 163 4.45 6.24 -1.72
C ASP A 163 5.13 6.02 -0.36
N PRO A 164 6.09 6.87 0.03
CA PRO A 164 6.85 6.70 1.25
C PRO A 164 6.00 6.96 2.51
N PRO A 165 6.48 6.58 3.70
CA PRO A 165 5.89 7.07 4.94
C PRO A 165 5.95 8.60 4.98
N TYR A 166 4.81 9.28 5.17
CA TYR A 166 4.78 10.76 5.15
C TYR A 166 5.37 11.38 6.42
N GLU A 167 6.14 12.45 6.25
CA GLU A 167 6.96 13.13 7.29
C GLU A 167 6.22 13.46 8.60
N SER A 168 4.92 13.69 8.56
CA SER A 168 4.13 14.07 9.73
C SER A 168 3.62 12.89 10.58
N LYS A 169 3.88 11.65 10.20
CA LYS A 169 3.33 10.46 10.86
C LYS A 169 4.39 9.73 11.70
N LYS A 170 4.92 10.40 12.72
CA LYS A 170 5.97 9.88 13.62
C LYS A 170 5.73 8.52 14.30
N ALA A 171 4.61 7.87 14.17
CA ALA A 171 4.33 6.65 14.94
C ALA A 171 3.40 5.63 14.27
N ALA A 172 3.09 5.78 13.00
CA ALA A 172 2.14 4.86 12.34
C ALA A 172 2.80 3.59 11.79
N TYR A 173 4.13 3.61 11.63
CA TYR A 173 4.92 2.52 11.08
C TYR A 173 6.05 2.17 12.03
N ASN A 174 6.33 0.89 12.25
CA ASN A 174 7.47 0.41 13.05
C ASN A 174 8.82 0.55 12.30
N ALA A 175 8.91 1.51 11.40
CA ALA A 175 10.09 1.72 10.58
C ALA A 175 11.14 2.61 11.28
N PRO A 176 12.43 2.43 10.99
CA PRO A 176 13.47 3.34 11.41
C PRO A 176 13.22 4.76 10.86
N PRO A 177 13.91 5.79 11.37
CA PRO A 177 13.79 7.15 10.84
C PRO A 177 13.99 7.15 9.33
N PHE A 178 13.05 7.78 8.60
CA PHE A 178 13.08 7.85 7.15
C PHE A 178 13.84 9.11 6.70
N ASP A 179 14.84 8.95 5.84
CA ASP A 179 15.62 10.06 5.28
C ASP A 179 14.90 10.66 4.06
N TYR A 180 14.19 11.76 4.30
CA TYR A 180 13.46 12.46 3.24
C TYR A 180 14.36 13.17 2.23
N GLY A 181 15.58 13.57 2.61
CA GLY A 181 16.56 14.14 1.68
C GLY A 181 16.96 13.10 0.64
N GLN A 182 17.44 11.96 1.11
CA GLN A 182 17.82 10.83 0.25
C GLN A 182 16.65 10.31 -0.60
N TYR A 183 15.43 10.35 -0.05
CA TYR A 183 14.24 9.96 -0.80
C TYR A 183 13.98 10.88 -2.00
N TRP A 184 14.08 12.21 -1.83
CA TRP A 184 13.85 13.12 -2.95
C TRP A 184 14.94 13.01 -4.03
N ASP A 185 16.20 12.76 -3.66
CA ASP A 185 17.24 12.41 -4.62
C ASP A 185 16.91 11.15 -5.41
N PHE A 186 16.33 10.14 -4.72
CA PHE A 186 15.87 8.93 -5.35
C PHE A 186 14.67 9.17 -6.29
N VAL A 187 13.72 10.03 -5.93
CA VAL A 187 12.62 10.45 -6.83
C VAL A 187 13.18 11.03 -8.13
N HIS A 188 14.15 11.97 -8.05
CA HIS A 188 14.77 12.56 -9.23
C HIS A 188 15.51 11.53 -10.08
N LYS A 189 16.17 10.56 -9.45
CA LYS A 189 16.77 9.42 -10.16
C LYS A 189 15.72 8.59 -10.90
N CYS A 190 14.59 8.30 -10.27
CA CYS A 190 13.50 7.57 -10.91
C CYS A 190 12.93 8.32 -12.12
N ILE A 191 12.78 9.64 -12.03
CA ILE A 191 12.33 10.49 -13.16
C ILE A 191 13.24 10.32 -14.39
N GLY A 192 14.54 10.15 -14.18
CA GLY A 192 15.50 9.92 -15.28
C GLY A 192 15.53 8.48 -15.82
N LEU A 193 14.92 7.53 -15.12
CA LEU A 193 15.02 6.09 -15.46
C LEU A 193 13.71 5.46 -15.94
N PHE A 194 12.57 5.91 -15.42
CA PHE A 194 11.26 5.34 -15.73
C PHE A 194 10.52 6.17 -16.78
N ARG A 195 9.67 5.51 -17.57
CA ARG A 195 8.81 6.20 -18.53
C ARG A 195 7.76 7.05 -17.81
N VAL A 196 7.23 6.53 -16.71
CA VAL A 196 6.27 7.24 -15.87
C VAL A 196 6.68 7.10 -14.40
N VAL A 197 6.65 8.21 -13.67
CA VAL A 197 6.87 8.23 -12.22
C VAL A 197 5.65 8.81 -11.54
N ILE A 198 5.05 8.04 -10.62
CA ILE A 198 3.90 8.44 -9.83
C ILE A 198 4.35 8.61 -8.39
N VAL A 199 4.28 9.83 -7.90
CA VAL A 199 4.73 10.20 -6.55
C VAL A 199 3.53 10.60 -5.72
N PHE A 200 3.46 10.07 -4.49
CA PHE A 200 2.47 10.46 -3.50
C PHE A 200 3.18 11.09 -2.29
N ASP A 201 2.70 12.25 -1.84
CA ASP A 201 3.15 12.90 -0.60
C ASP A 201 2.16 14.02 -0.21
N TRP A 202 2.50 14.78 0.82
CA TRP A 202 1.78 16.00 1.15
C TRP A 202 1.97 17.07 0.07
N ASP A 203 0.90 17.79 -0.26
CA ASP A 203 0.91 18.88 -1.26
C ASP A 203 2.07 19.88 -1.04
N LYS A 204 2.34 20.25 0.21
CA LYS A 204 3.46 21.14 0.56
C LYS A 204 4.84 20.60 0.15
N ASN A 205 5.07 19.28 0.31
CA ASN A 205 6.34 18.64 -0.04
C ASN A 205 6.49 18.52 -1.56
N MET A 206 5.39 18.18 -2.26
CA MET A 206 5.37 18.16 -3.72
C MET A 206 5.78 19.50 -4.31
N ARG A 207 5.18 20.61 -3.83
CA ARG A 207 5.51 21.96 -4.31
C ARG A 207 6.97 22.35 -4.06
N LYS A 208 7.55 21.87 -2.97
CA LYS A 208 8.93 22.14 -2.62
C LYS A 208 9.92 21.38 -3.50
N HIS A 209 9.66 20.10 -3.77
CA HIS A 209 10.64 19.18 -4.36
C HIS A 209 10.41 18.91 -5.85
N LEU A 210 9.19 19.11 -6.34
CA LEU A 210 8.81 18.95 -7.75
C LEU A 210 8.16 20.25 -8.29
N PRO A 211 8.84 21.40 -8.16
CA PRO A 211 8.29 22.68 -8.66
C PRO A 211 8.09 22.60 -10.18
N GLY A 212 7.00 23.18 -10.65
CA GLY A 212 6.70 23.20 -12.09
C GLY A 212 5.90 21.99 -12.60
N HIS A 213 5.70 20.95 -11.78
CA HIS A 213 4.81 19.85 -12.12
C HIS A 213 3.36 20.12 -11.65
N SER A 214 2.40 19.53 -12.33
CA SER A 214 0.99 19.56 -11.93
C SER A 214 0.69 18.45 -10.92
N TYR A 215 -0.23 18.70 -9.98
CA TYR A 215 -0.63 17.73 -8.98
C TYR A 215 -2.15 17.65 -8.88
N GLU A 216 -2.65 16.43 -8.72
CA GLU A 216 -4.00 16.22 -8.22
C GLU A 216 -3.96 16.17 -6.69
N THR A 217 -4.90 16.83 -6.02
CA THR A 217 -4.92 16.88 -4.55
C THR A 217 -6.25 16.39 -3.99
N ARG A 218 -6.19 15.75 -2.81
CA ARG A 218 -7.40 15.44 -2.02
C ARG A 218 -7.23 15.83 -0.56
N ASN A 219 -8.34 16.19 0.07
CA ASN A 219 -8.36 16.45 1.51
C ASN A 219 -8.25 15.12 2.28
N MET A 220 -7.32 15.07 3.22
CA MET A 220 -7.14 13.90 4.08
C MET A 220 -7.90 14.07 5.41
N ARG A 221 -8.57 13.00 5.83
CA ARG A 221 -9.10 12.90 7.21
C ARG A 221 -8.04 12.30 8.11
N VAL A 222 -7.68 13.03 9.16
CA VAL A 222 -6.81 12.53 10.22
C VAL A 222 -7.67 12.39 11.49
N ASN A 223 -7.79 11.16 12.00
CA ASN A 223 -8.68 10.84 13.14
C ASN A 223 -10.14 11.32 12.93
N GLY A 224 -10.67 11.11 11.72
CA GLY A 224 -12.05 11.48 11.36
C GLY A 224 -12.29 12.98 11.09
N LYS A 225 -11.31 13.84 11.29
CA LYS A 225 -11.41 15.30 11.09
C LYS A 225 -10.56 15.76 9.90
N TYR A 226 -11.08 16.72 9.12
CA TYR A 226 -10.27 17.43 8.14
C TYR A 226 -9.32 18.40 8.86
N LYS A 227 -8.01 18.17 8.75
CA LYS A 227 -6.97 19.02 9.38
C LYS A 227 -6.25 19.95 8.39
N GLY A 228 -6.86 20.26 7.25
CA GLY A 228 -6.25 21.10 6.22
C GLY A 228 -5.06 20.45 5.47
N ALA A 229 -4.64 19.27 5.86
CA ALA A 229 -3.60 18.54 5.13
C ALA A 229 -4.17 17.94 3.85
N LYS A 230 -3.50 18.19 2.74
CA LYS A 230 -3.83 17.62 1.43
C LYS A 230 -2.78 16.61 1.02
N GLU A 231 -3.23 15.42 0.68
CA GLU A 231 -2.42 14.45 -0.07
C GLU A 231 -2.39 14.90 -1.53
N ALA A 232 -1.24 14.81 -2.15
CA ALA A 232 -1.05 15.09 -3.57
C ALA A 232 -0.55 13.83 -4.30
N MET A 233 -0.95 13.71 -5.55
CA MET A 233 -0.41 12.78 -6.53
C MET A 233 0.20 13.61 -7.65
N CYS A 234 1.49 13.39 -7.94
CA CYS A 234 2.18 13.91 -9.10
C CYS A 234 2.43 12.76 -10.08
N VAL A 235 2.06 12.95 -11.34
CA VAL A 235 2.36 12.01 -12.42
C VAL A 235 3.31 12.70 -13.38
N ILE A 236 4.52 12.16 -13.50
CA ILE A 236 5.55 12.61 -14.44
C ILE A 236 5.62 11.57 -15.54
N ASP A 237 5.11 11.93 -16.70
CA ASP A 237 5.01 11.06 -17.87
C ASP A 237 6.02 11.55 -18.92
N ASN A 238 7.16 10.85 -19.01
CA ASN A 238 8.25 11.22 -19.92
C ASN A 238 7.91 10.96 -21.40
N ASP A 239 6.89 10.14 -21.68
CA ASP A 239 6.40 9.91 -23.05
C ASP A 239 5.44 11.04 -23.49
N ASN A 240 4.76 11.69 -22.52
CA ASN A 240 3.81 12.79 -22.75
C ASN A 240 4.06 13.91 -21.71
N PRO A 241 5.14 14.69 -21.83
CA PRO A 241 5.39 15.80 -20.93
C PRO A 241 4.27 16.84 -21.04
N ALA A 242 3.70 17.24 -19.89
CA ALA A 242 2.59 18.19 -19.79
C ALA A 242 3.06 19.63 -20.13
#